data_11d8f02a23769f754f6024d7df626e64
#
_entry.id   11d8f02a23769f754f6024d7df626e64
#
_cell.length_a   1.000
_cell.length_b   1.000
_cell.length_c   1.000
_cell.angle_alpha   90.00
_cell.angle_beta   90.00
_cell.angle_gamma   90.00
#
_symmetry.space_group_name_H-M   'P 1'
#
loop_
_entity.id
_entity.type
_entity.pdbx_description
1 polymer ?
#
loop_
_entity_poly.entity_id
_entity_poly.type
_entity_poly.pdbx_seq_one_letter_code
_entity_poly.pdbx_strand_id
1 'polypeptide(L)'
;MILTLLSTLLAGCSGSEIYVNTEQNAVSYVENEDYQGFLDQNSMSAFAKAENGYYFFNNMHLYFFDTEKKEAYLVCSKANCEHDTDSCTALFSIFNFYPFQLEYYGNSLYVLGWEEEGNNLRHNYIYEISLDNYKRKKAAYLFDSAGLDLFSFMIHRGYVYYLKGGAGDLKETTSYLYRVKLGNTNEKEKSEVIYEFSGIGASISNFSASGNNIIVLKAVYGDTEGNNYETSYDLIDIHSLESRNIVGNEAYSLFAEGEYAFYEKGENTVNRINLNTKEEAFFCNIDGPAYISADSNYIYFDNRQKMYIDESFDDRKIFVFDKSGNYVTEITPRNPKDDCYFGGDDVMIFKEVTSGETVTDGSTKTGAKGYYVLDKSQITSPDKQFVDME
;
A
#
# COMPACT_ATOMS: atom_id res chain seq x y z
N MET A 1 -39.30 -36.20 -36.49
CA MET A 1 -38.26 -36.82 -35.69
C MET A 1 -37.51 -35.68 -34.99
N ILE A 2 -37.96 -35.33 -33.79
CA ILE A 2 -37.47 -34.20 -33.04
C ILE A 2 -36.46 -34.73 -32.02
N LEU A 3 -35.22 -34.37 -32.18
CA LEU A 3 -34.14 -34.73 -31.21
C LEU A 3 -34.11 -33.69 -30.11
N THR A 4 -34.56 -34.07 -28.92
CA THR A 4 -34.45 -33.28 -27.70
C THR A 4 -33.08 -33.49 -27.12
N LEU A 5 -32.22 -32.47 -27.10
CA LEU A 5 -30.95 -32.46 -26.37
C LEU A 5 -31.22 -32.12 -24.91
N LEU A 6 -31.02 -33.09 -24.03
CA LEU A 6 -30.99 -32.90 -22.58
C LEU A 6 -29.62 -32.32 -22.22
N SER A 7 -29.57 -31.04 -21.84
CA SER A 7 -28.37 -30.44 -21.24
C SER A 7 -28.40 -30.70 -19.74
N THR A 8 -27.57 -31.60 -19.26
CA THR A 8 -27.28 -31.80 -17.85
C THR A 8 -26.43 -30.62 -17.34
N LEU A 9 -27.03 -29.78 -16.50
CA LEU A 9 -26.32 -28.80 -15.67
C LEU A 9 -25.51 -29.56 -14.61
N LEU A 10 -24.22 -29.68 -14.83
CA LEU A 10 -23.24 -29.98 -13.80
C LEU A 10 -22.99 -28.69 -13.02
N ALA A 11 -23.59 -28.57 -11.84
CA ALA A 11 -23.19 -27.59 -10.86
C ALA A 11 -21.84 -28.00 -10.29
N GLY A 12 -20.74 -27.60 -10.96
CA GLY A 12 -19.41 -27.64 -10.42
C GLY A 12 -19.23 -26.50 -9.45
N CYS A 13 -18.79 -26.79 -8.23
CA CYS A 13 -18.21 -25.79 -7.32
C CYS A 13 -17.03 -25.15 -8.04
N SER A 14 -17.25 -23.99 -8.66
CA SER A 14 -16.18 -23.18 -9.21
C SER A 14 -15.51 -22.44 -8.04
N GLY A 15 -14.37 -22.95 -7.59
CA GLY A 15 -13.38 -22.04 -7.08
C GLY A 15 -13.18 -20.97 -8.15
N SER A 16 -13.34 -19.70 -7.83
CA SER A 16 -13.07 -18.61 -8.74
C SER A 16 -11.61 -18.72 -9.17
N GLU A 17 -11.36 -19.26 -10.36
CA GLU A 17 -10.06 -19.08 -11.01
C GLU A 17 -9.95 -17.57 -11.23
N ILE A 18 -9.02 -16.94 -10.52
CA ILE A 18 -8.66 -15.55 -10.75
C ILE A 18 -8.08 -15.51 -12.16
N TYR A 19 -8.85 -14.97 -13.09
CA TYR A 19 -8.45 -14.87 -14.48
C TYR A 19 -7.45 -13.73 -14.60
N VAL A 20 -6.17 -14.04 -14.58
CA VAL A 20 -5.12 -13.06 -14.88
C VAL A 20 -5.13 -12.85 -16.40
N ASN A 21 -5.63 -11.70 -16.84
CA ASN A 21 -5.56 -11.32 -18.23
C ASN A 21 -4.12 -10.92 -18.60
N THR A 22 -3.31 -11.90 -18.99
CA THR A 22 -1.89 -11.74 -19.31
C THR A 22 -1.62 -11.00 -20.63
N GLU A 23 -2.66 -10.64 -21.40
CA GLU A 23 -2.51 -9.98 -22.70
C GLU A 23 -2.62 -8.44 -22.62
N GLN A 24 -2.95 -7.87 -21.46
CA GLN A 24 -2.95 -6.43 -21.33
C GLN A 24 -1.54 -5.90 -21.08
N ASN A 25 -0.93 -5.33 -22.11
CA ASN A 25 0.15 -4.34 -21.98
C ASN A 25 -0.42 -3.05 -21.35
N ALA A 26 -1.21 -3.20 -20.29
CA ALA A 26 -1.83 -2.08 -19.62
C ALA A 26 -0.75 -1.35 -18.82
N VAL A 27 -0.32 -0.24 -19.35
CA VAL A 27 0.49 0.75 -18.66
C VAL A 27 -0.35 1.52 -17.63
N SER A 28 -1.67 1.52 -17.82
CA SER A 28 -2.64 2.17 -16.93
C SER A 28 -3.09 1.24 -15.79
N TYR A 29 -3.47 1.85 -14.67
CA TYR A 29 -4.09 1.17 -13.54
C TYR A 29 -5.36 0.41 -13.97
N VAL A 30 -5.46 -0.84 -13.56
CA VAL A 30 -6.62 -1.70 -13.78
C VAL A 30 -7.27 -2.00 -12.43
N GLU A 31 -8.48 -1.50 -12.25
CA GLU A 31 -9.23 -1.71 -11.02
C GLU A 31 -9.41 -3.20 -10.73
N ASN A 32 -9.32 -3.59 -9.46
CA ASN A 32 -9.38 -4.96 -8.95
C ASN A 32 -8.25 -5.91 -9.40
N GLU A 33 -7.30 -5.45 -10.21
CA GLU A 33 -6.15 -6.25 -10.65
C GLU A 33 -4.82 -5.64 -10.22
N ASP A 34 -4.74 -4.31 -10.15
CA ASP A 34 -3.52 -3.60 -9.84
C ASP A 34 -3.46 -3.16 -8.36
N TYR A 35 -2.26 -3.11 -7.84
CA TYR A 35 -1.97 -2.58 -6.50
C TYR A 35 -2.40 -1.12 -6.37
N GLN A 36 -3.00 -0.76 -5.23
CA GLN A 36 -3.50 0.58 -4.94
C GLN A 36 -2.42 1.51 -4.37
N GLY A 37 -1.31 1.66 -5.07
CA GLY A 37 -0.15 2.45 -4.63
C GLY A 37 -0.44 3.94 -4.38
N PHE A 38 -1.59 4.45 -4.85
CA PHE A 38 -2.04 5.82 -4.60
C PHE A 38 -2.54 6.07 -3.17
N LEU A 39 -2.76 5.01 -2.38
CA LEU A 39 -3.23 5.15 -0.99
C LEU A 39 -2.12 5.50 -0.02
N ASP A 40 -0.93 4.96 -0.22
CA ASP A 40 0.20 5.22 0.66
C ASP A 40 1.52 5.26 -0.13
N GLN A 41 2.43 6.09 0.34
CA GLN A 41 3.76 6.26 -0.25
C GLN A 41 4.76 5.20 0.22
N ASN A 42 4.44 4.45 1.28
CA ASN A 42 5.38 3.57 1.96
C ASN A 42 5.06 2.06 1.81
N SER A 43 4.25 1.67 0.82
CA SER A 43 3.80 0.28 0.58
C SER A 43 3.16 -0.43 1.79
N MET A 44 2.74 0.32 2.80
CA MET A 44 2.01 -0.21 3.95
C MET A 44 0.82 0.70 4.24
N SER A 45 -0.29 0.49 3.55
CA SER A 45 -1.52 1.23 3.84
C SER A 45 -2.45 0.43 4.75
N ALA A 46 -2.89 1.05 5.83
CA ALA A 46 -4.00 0.52 6.62
C ALA A 46 -5.36 0.71 5.95
N PHE A 47 -5.40 1.35 4.78
CA PHE A 47 -6.58 1.62 3.99
C PHE A 47 -6.59 0.80 2.69
N ALA A 48 -7.78 0.38 2.29
CA ALA A 48 -8.02 -0.27 1.01
C ALA A 48 -9.28 0.33 0.38
N LYS A 49 -9.17 0.84 -0.86
CA LYS A 49 -10.28 1.44 -1.58
C LYS A 49 -11.15 0.37 -2.22
N ALA A 50 -12.45 0.39 -1.95
CA ALA A 50 -13.47 -0.39 -2.64
C ALA A 50 -14.39 0.53 -3.46
N GLU A 51 -15.36 -0.04 -4.18
CA GLU A 51 -16.24 0.69 -5.09
C GLU A 51 -16.92 1.91 -4.46
N ASN A 52 -17.44 1.77 -3.23
CA ASN A 52 -18.25 2.81 -2.58
C ASN A 52 -17.61 3.41 -1.32
N GLY A 53 -16.31 3.21 -1.12
CA GLY A 53 -15.64 3.71 0.07
C GLY A 53 -14.33 3.02 0.39
N TYR A 54 -13.96 3.09 1.66
CA TYR A 54 -12.65 2.62 2.12
C TYR A 54 -12.80 1.69 3.30
N TYR A 55 -12.16 0.52 3.21
CA TYR A 55 -11.92 -0.32 4.37
C TYR A 55 -10.65 0.11 5.07
N PHE A 56 -10.63 0.06 6.40
CA PHE A 56 -9.44 0.40 7.17
C PHE A 56 -9.43 -0.25 8.54
N PHE A 57 -8.23 -0.36 9.12
CA PHE A 57 -8.08 -0.79 10.49
C PHE A 57 -8.00 0.40 11.44
N ASN A 58 -8.79 0.35 12.50
CA ASN A 58 -8.68 1.22 13.66
C ASN A 58 -8.74 0.37 14.95
N ASN A 59 -7.73 0.48 15.80
CA ASN A 59 -7.63 -0.31 17.05
C ASN A 59 -7.89 -1.81 16.84
N MET A 60 -7.22 -2.42 15.86
CA MET A 60 -7.37 -3.84 15.48
C MET A 60 -8.75 -4.22 14.93
N HIS A 61 -9.65 -3.31 14.74
CA HIS A 61 -10.95 -3.57 14.15
C HIS A 61 -11.02 -3.08 12.72
N LEU A 62 -11.71 -3.84 11.88
CA LEU A 62 -11.98 -3.48 10.50
C LEU A 62 -13.23 -2.61 10.43
N TYR A 63 -13.08 -1.45 9.82
CA TYR A 63 -14.13 -0.47 9.53
C TYR A 63 -14.33 -0.31 8.03
N PHE A 64 -15.49 0.21 7.66
CA PHE A 64 -15.77 0.71 6.32
C PHE A 64 -16.24 2.15 6.41
N PHE A 65 -15.59 3.03 5.66
CA PHE A 65 -16.02 4.41 5.45
C PHE A 65 -16.78 4.50 4.13
N ASP A 66 -18.06 4.84 4.20
CA ASP A 66 -18.94 5.09 3.07
C ASP A 66 -18.75 6.53 2.59
N THR A 67 -18.20 6.70 1.39
CA THR A 67 -17.87 8.05 0.87
C THR A 67 -19.10 8.87 0.49
N GLU A 68 -20.23 8.23 0.19
CA GLU A 68 -21.48 8.92 -0.11
C GLU A 68 -22.16 9.42 1.17
N LYS A 69 -22.27 8.56 2.19
CA LYS A 69 -22.86 8.91 3.49
C LYS A 69 -21.94 9.74 4.37
N LYS A 70 -20.62 9.65 4.14
CA LYS A 70 -19.56 10.23 4.98
C LYS A 70 -19.57 9.69 6.42
N GLU A 71 -19.94 8.42 6.56
CA GLU A 71 -20.03 7.70 7.82
C GLU A 71 -19.10 6.48 7.82
N ALA A 72 -18.48 6.20 8.96
CA ALA A 72 -17.67 5.01 9.15
C ALA A 72 -18.36 4.04 10.13
N TYR A 73 -18.38 2.76 9.79
CA TYR A 73 -18.98 1.74 10.64
C TYR A 73 -18.13 0.47 10.69
N LEU A 74 -18.20 -0.18 11.82
CA LEU A 74 -17.50 -1.43 12.08
C LEU A 74 -18.14 -2.57 11.28
N VAL A 75 -17.33 -3.32 10.54
CA VAL A 75 -17.82 -4.38 9.64
C VAL A 75 -17.81 -5.74 10.32
N CYS A 76 -18.88 -6.02 11.06
CA CYS A 76 -19.09 -7.31 11.70
C CYS A 76 -20.35 -8.00 11.18
N SER A 77 -20.21 -9.24 10.72
CA SER A 77 -21.34 -10.02 10.20
C SER A 77 -22.20 -10.69 11.29
N LYS A 78 -21.83 -10.55 12.57
CA LYS A 78 -22.54 -11.17 13.68
C LYS A 78 -23.50 -10.20 14.36
N ALA A 79 -24.77 -10.59 14.45
CA ALA A 79 -25.74 -9.86 15.27
C ALA A 79 -25.38 -9.96 16.77
N ASN A 80 -25.53 -8.85 17.50
CA ASN A 80 -25.26 -8.75 18.95
C ASN A 80 -23.83 -9.13 19.34
N CYS A 81 -22.84 -8.81 18.49
CA CYS A 81 -21.43 -9.02 18.78
C CYS A 81 -20.92 -7.87 19.66
N GLU A 82 -20.23 -8.18 20.75
CA GLU A 82 -19.57 -7.18 21.61
C GLU A 82 -18.21 -6.73 21.06
N HIS A 83 -17.74 -7.39 20.00
CA HIS A 83 -16.51 -7.08 19.25
C HIS A 83 -15.19 -7.24 20.03
N ASP A 84 -15.19 -7.99 21.12
CA ASP A 84 -14.07 -8.17 22.06
C ASP A 84 -13.44 -9.57 22.04
N THR A 85 -13.96 -10.48 21.21
CA THR A 85 -13.47 -11.86 21.12
C THR A 85 -13.05 -12.25 19.70
N ASP A 86 -12.18 -13.26 19.58
CA ASP A 86 -11.71 -13.82 18.29
C ASP A 86 -12.85 -14.35 17.40
N SER A 87 -14.03 -14.53 17.96
CA SER A 87 -15.21 -14.90 17.19
C SER A 87 -15.78 -13.73 16.39
N CYS A 88 -15.39 -12.50 16.67
CA CYS A 88 -15.78 -11.31 15.93
C CYS A 88 -15.13 -11.30 14.55
N THR A 89 -15.91 -11.07 13.50
CA THR A 89 -15.37 -11.02 12.14
C THR A 89 -14.63 -9.69 11.83
N ALA A 90 -14.88 -8.67 12.63
CA ALA A 90 -14.18 -7.38 12.50
C ALA A 90 -12.90 -7.28 13.34
N LEU A 91 -12.70 -8.15 14.36
CA LEU A 91 -11.50 -8.09 15.22
C LEU A 91 -10.32 -8.83 14.58
N PHE A 92 -9.18 -8.17 14.47
CA PHE A 92 -7.91 -8.70 13.97
C PHE A 92 -6.85 -8.57 15.06
N SER A 93 -6.78 -9.58 15.94
CA SER A 93 -5.82 -9.59 17.03
C SER A 93 -4.39 -9.59 16.52
N ILE A 94 -3.53 -8.74 17.11
CA ILE A 94 -2.09 -8.71 16.84
C ILE A 94 -1.36 -10.02 17.22
N PHE A 95 -2.02 -10.95 17.87
CA PHE A 95 -1.46 -12.27 18.14
C PHE A 95 -1.47 -13.19 16.92
N ASN A 96 -2.34 -12.92 15.93
CA ASN A 96 -2.48 -13.75 14.74
C ASN A 96 -2.49 -12.95 13.42
N PHE A 97 -2.59 -11.62 13.49
CA PHE A 97 -2.69 -10.76 12.31
C PHE A 97 -1.83 -9.51 12.46
N TYR A 98 -1.50 -8.92 11.31
CA TYR A 98 -0.82 -7.64 11.21
C TYR A 98 -1.80 -6.57 10.68
N PRO A 99 -2.65 -5.97 11.56
CA PRO A 99 -3.73 -5.08 11.15
C PRO A 99 -3.22 -3.64 10.84
N PHE A 100 -2.02 -3.53 10.27
CA PHE A 100 -1.40 -2.27 9.88
C PHE A 100 -1.28 -2.14 8.37
N GLN A 101 -1.58 -3.21 7.65
CA GLN A 101 -1.62 -3.22 6.21
C GLN A 101 -2.86 -3.98 5.72
N LEU A 102 -3.57 -3.39 4.76
CA LEU A 102 -4.78 -3.92 4.16
C LEU A 102 -4.72 -3.70 2.65
N GLU A 103 -5.00 -4.74 1.88
CA GLU A 103 -5.05 -4.68 0.42
C GLU A 103 -6.43 -5.03 -0.09
N TYR A 104 -6.86 -4.40 -1.18
CA TYR A 104 -8.08 -4.76 -1.90
C TYR A 104 -7.71 -5.28 -3.28
N TYR A 105 -8.20 -6.47 -3.61
CA TYR A 105 -7.93 -7.13 -4.88
C TYR A 105 -9.06 -8.10 -5.21
N GLY A 106 -9.53 -8.14 -6.47
CA GLY A 106 -10.51 -9.13 -6.92
C GLY A 106 -11.80 -9.16 -6.07
N ASN A 107 -12.31 -7.99 -5.62
CA ASN A 107 -13.47 -7.86 -4.73
C ASN A 107 -13.34 -8.52 -3.35
N SER A 108 -12.12 -8.67 -2.86
CA SER A 108 -11.83 -9.16 -1.51
C SER A 108 -10.79 -8.28 -0.83
N LEU A 109 -10.75 -8.33 0.49
CA LEU A 109 -9.69 -7.71 1.27
C LEU A 109 -8.65 -8.75 1.65
N TYR A 110 -7.42 -8.30 1.84
CA TYR A 110 -6.31 -9.17 2.20
C TYR A 110 -5.50 -8.55 3.33
N VAL A 111 -5.10 -9.41 4.25
CA VAL A 111 -4.31 -9.05 5.44
C VAL A 111 -3.27 -10.12 5.70
N LEU A 112 -2.12 -9.70 6.22
CA LEU A 112 -1.12 -10.61 6.72
C LEU A 112 -1.55 -11.24 8.04
N GLY A 113 -1.32 -12.53 8.19
CA GLY A 113 -1.53 -13.26 9.43
C GLY A 113 -0.62 -14.47 9.53
N TRP A 114 -0.65 -15.14 10.67
CA TRP A 114 0.16 -16.33 10.93
C TRP A 114 -0.55 -17.33 11.82
N GLU A 115 -0.09 -18.57 11.74
CA GLU A 115 -0.41 -19.63 12.68
C GLU A 115 0.85 -20.01 13.44
N GLU A 116 0.74 -20.20 14.75
CA GLU A 116 1.86 -20.66 15.57
C GLU A 116 1.82 -22.18 15.71
N GLU A 117 2.92 -22.83 15.34
CA GLU A 117 3.21 -24.20 15.70
C GLU A 117 4.17 -24.19 16.89
N GLY A 118 4.14 -25.26 17.72
CA GLY A 118 5.00 -25.36 18.90
C GLY A 118 6.47 -24.95 18.63
N ASN A 119 7.17 -24.42 19.63
CA ASN A 119 8.55 -23.90 19.54
C ASN A 119 8.71 -22.52 18.86
N ASN A 120 7.71 -21.65 18.91
CA ASN A 120 7.72 -20.31 18.32
C ASN A 120 7.89 -20.29 16.79
N LEU A 121 7.57 -21.39 16.11
CA LEU A 121 7.53 -21.42 14.66
C LEU A 121 6.21 -20.79 14.19
N ARG A 122 6.30 -19.81 13.31
CA ARG A 122 5.15 -19.15 12.67
C ARG A 122 5.11 -19.49 11.20
N HIS A 123 3.96 -19.94 10.76
CA HIS A 123 3.63 -20.10 9.35
C HIS A 123 2.90 -18.84 8.89
N ASN A 124 3.55 -18.03 8.05
CA ASN A 124 3.01 -16.74 7.61
C ASN A 124 2.17 -16.91 6.34
N TYR A 125 0.98 -16.31 6.35
CA TYR A 125 0.01 -16.37 5.25
C TYR A 125 -0.56 -14.99 4.94
N ILE A 126 -0.97 -14.81 3.70
CA ILE A 126 -1.99 -13.81 3.38
C ILE A 126 -3.35 -14.46 3.57
N TYR A 127 -4.23 -13.77 4.31
CA TYR A 127 -5.63 -14.14 4.49
C TYR A 127 -6.52 -13.27 3.62
N GLU A 128 -7.42 -13.91 2.91
CA GLU A 128 -8.53 -13.28 2.21
C GLU A 128 -9.69 -13.07 3.18
N ILE A 129 -10.31 -11.89 3.13
CA ILE A 129 -11.51 -11.51 3.87
C ILE A 129 -12.62 -11.30 2.83
N SER A 130 -13.63 -12.16 2.83
CA SER A 130 -14.79 -12.02 1.95
C SER A 130 -15.63 -10.80 2.34
N LEU A 131 -16.02 -9.97 1.38
CA LEU A 131 -16.88 -8.81 1.66
C LEU A 131 -18.34 -9.18 1.97
N ASP A 132 -18.80 -10.38 1.58
CA ASP A 132 -20.17 -10.83 1.84
C ASP A 132 -20.45 -11.11 3.32
N ASN A 133 -19.44 -11.62 4.04
CA ASN A 133 -19.63 -12.11 5.40
C ASN A 133 -18.42 -11.89 6.32
N TYR A 134 -17.38 -11.24 5.82
CA TYR A 134 -16.12 -10.96 6.53
C TYR A 134 -15.41 -12.19 7.11
N LYS A 135 -15.69 -13.37 6.53
CA LYS A 135 -14.96 -14.59 6.87
C LYS A 135 -13.58 -14.58 6.25
N ARG A 136 -12.66 -15.18 6.98
CA ARG A 136 -11.24 -15.25 6.64
C ARG A 136 -10.90 -16.64 6.15
N LYS A 137 -10.08 -16.72 5.11
CA LYS A 137 -9.46 -17.97 4.66
C LYS A 137 -8.02 -17.70 4.22
N LYS A 138 -7.14 -18.70 4.34
CA LYS A 138 -5.79 -18.61 3.80
C LYS A 138 -5.86 -18.41 2.28
N ALA A 139 -5.11 -17.45 1.76
CA ALA A 139 -5.05 -17.11 0.34
C ALA A 139 -3.67 -17.35 -0.26
N ALA A 140 -2.59 -17.17 0.51
CA ALA A 140 -1.26 -17.54 0.07
C ALA A 140 -0.39 -17.89 1.28
N TYR A 141 0.44 -18.94 1.17
CA TYR A 141 1.53 -19.21 2.09
C TYR A 141 2.77 -18.43 1.67
N LEU A 142 3.43 -17.78 2.62
CA LEU A 142 4.62 -16.98 2.35
C LEU A 142 5.90 -17.69 2.77
N PHE A 143 6.09 -17.90 4.08
CA PHE A 143 7.28 -18.54 4.65
C PHE A 143 7.11 -18.84 6.14
N ASP A 144 8.05 -19.62 6.67
CA ASP A 144 8.19 -19.85 8.11
C ASP A 144 9.15 -18.86 8.75
N SER A 145 8.83 -18.43 9.97
CA SER A 145 9.67 -17.55 10.77
C SER A 145 9.71 -17.96 12.24
N ALA A 146 10.78 -17.58 12.92
CA ALA A 146 10.95 -17.83 14.37
C ALA A 146 10.54 -16.62 15.25
N GLY A 147 9.98 -15.57 14.66
CA GLY A 147 9.62 -14.31 15.32
C GLY A 147 8.77 -13.39 14.46
N LEU A 148 8.62 -12.14 14.92
CA LEU A 148 8.02 -11.09 14.12
C LEU A 148 9.04 -10.60 13.07
N ASP A 149 8.97 -11.17 11.88
CA ASP A 149 9.63 -10.56 10.73
C ASP A 149 8.70 -9.45 10.23
N LEU A 150 9.08 -8.19 10.49
CA LEU A 150 8.40 -7.04 9.91
C LEU A 150 8.64 -7.08 8.40
N PHE A 151 7.56 -7.15 7.64
CA PHE A 151 7.61 -7.14 6.19
C PHE A 151 6.37 -6.44 5.63
N SER A 152 6.52 -5.89 4.45
CA SER A 152 5.42 -5.35 3.66
C SER A 152 5.07 -6.33 2.55
N PHE A 153 3.81 -6.29 2.11
CA PHE A 153 3.35 -7.05 0.97
C PHE A 153 2.51 -6.16 0.05
N MET A 154 2.33 -6.57 -1.17
CA MET A 154 1.32 -6.02 -2.08
C MET A 154 0.73 -7.13 -2.92
N ILE A 155 -0.51 -6.94 -3.37
CA ILE A 155 -1.15 -7.83 -4.33
C ILE A 155 -1.27 -7.09 -5.65
N HIS A 156 -0.75 -7.70 -6.71
CA HIS A 156 -0.73 -7.11 -8.03
C HIS A 156 -0.77 -8.22 -9.08
N ARG A 157 -1.76 -8.13 -9.97
CA ARG A 157 -1.94 -9.03 -11.11
C ARG A 157 -1.82 -10.52 -10.78
N GLY A 158 -2.53 -10.95 -9.73
CA GLY A 158 -2.65 -12.35 -9.32
C GLY A 158 -1.47 -12.89 -8.51
N TYR A 159 -0.53 -12.05 -8.11
CA TYR A 159 0.58 -12.42 -7.25
C TYR A 159 0.62 -11.59 -5.99
N VAL A 160 1.09 -12.20 -4.91
CA VAL A 160 1.52 -11.53 -3.69
C VAL A 160 3.02 -11.30 -3.80
N TYR A 161 3.46 -10.06 -3.73
CA TYR A 161 4.86 -9.65 -3.64
C TYR A 161 5.14 -9.27 -2.20
N TYR A 162 6.32 -9.63 -1.68
CA TYR A 162 6.63 -9.32 -0.29
C TYR A 162 8.13 -9.26 -0.02
N LEU A 163 8.48 -8.48 0.99
CA LEU A 163 9.82 -8.45 1.58
C LEU A 163 9.81 -9.31 2.85
N LYS A 164 10.83 -10.13 3.00
CA LYS A 164 11.12 -10.81 4.25
C LYS A 164 12.09 -9.93 5.02
N GLY A 165 11.73 -9.58 6.27
CA GLY A 165 12.54 -8.72 7.10
C GLY A 165 13.94 -9.26 7.32
N GLY A 166 14.85 -8.37 7.48
CA GLY A 166 16.27 -8.63 7.68
C GLY A 166 17.05 -7.42 7.24
N ALA A 167 17.16 -6.43 8.05
CA ALA A 167 17.96 -5.26 7.73
C ALA A 167 18.77 -4.85 8.96
N GLY A 168 19.88 -4.23 8.73
CA GLY A 168 20.45 -3.32 9.66
C GLY A 168 21.83 -3.63 10.21
N ASP A 169 22.39 -4.78 9.94
CA ASP A 169 23.81 -4.95 10.24
C ASP A 169 24.65 -4.27 9.17
N LEU A 170 25.54 -3.36 9.55
CA LEU A 170 26.54 -2.72 8.67
C LEU A 170 27.61 -3.74 8.25
N LYS A 171 27.19 -4.80 7.59
CA LYS A 171 28.01 -5.86 7.02
C LYS A 171 27.46 -6.23 5.63
N GLU A 172 28.16 -7.07 4.91
CA GLU A 172 27.68 -7.63 3.66
C GLU A 172 26.35 -8.37 3.90
N THR A 173 25.28 -7.90 3.29
CA THR A 173 23.91 -8.45 3.37
C THR A 173 23.29 -8.58 2.01
N THR A 174 22.30 -9.44 1.90
CA THR A 174 21.49 -9.58 0.67
C THR A 174 20.01 -9.47 1.03
N SER A 175 19.33 -8.60 0.32
CA SER A 175 17.89 -8.37 0.43
C SER A 175 17.19 -8.98 -0.78
N TYR A 176 16.00 -9.55 -0.56
CA TYR A 176 15.25 -10.25 -1.60
C TYR A 176 13.83 -9.75 -1.67
N LEU A 177 13.32 -9.56 -2.90
CA LEU A 177 11.89 -9.43 -3.18
C LEU A 177 11.37 -10.78 -3.66
N TYR A 178 10.34 -11.26 -3.00
CA TYR A 178 9.68 -12.52 -3.29
C TYR A 178 8.34 -12.32 -3.96
N ARG A 179 7.89 -13.31 -4.72
CA ARG A 179 6.49 -13.43 -5.12
C ARG A 179 5.96 -14.85 -4.94
N VAL A 180 4.66 -14.94 -4.73
CA VAL A 180 3.91 -16.20 -4.72
C VAL A 180 2.57 -15.97 -5.41
N LYS A 181 2.07 -16.95 -6.15
CA LYS A 181 0.77 -16.86 -6.80
C LYS A 181 -0.33 -16.78 -5.74
N LEU A 182 -1.24 -15.82 -5.88
CA LEU A 182 -2.43 -15.74 -5.05
C LEU A 182 -3.28 -17.01 -5.27
N GLY A 183 -3.75 -17.63 -4.18
CA GLY A 183 -4.41 -18.94 -4.17
C GLY A 183 -3.46 -20.11 -3.82
N ASN A 184 -2.15 -19.91 -3.84
CA ASN A 184 -1.20 -20.95 -3.44
C ASN A 184 -0.99 -20.99 -1.92
N THR A 185 -1.65 -21.91 -1.24
CA THR A 185 -1.55 -22.13 0.21
C THR A 185 -0.68 -23.33 0.58
N ASN A 186 0.05 -23.91 -0.39
CA ASN A 186 0.87 -25.08 -0.18
C ASN A 186 2.21 -24.72 0.48
N GLU A 187 2.41 -25.07 1.74
CA GLU A 187 3.62 -24.80 2.53
C GLU A 187 4.90 -25.48 1.99
N LYS A 188 4.74 -26.46 1.11
CA LYS A 188 5.87 -27.15 0.46
C LYS A 188 6.39 -26.43 -0.79
N GLU A 189 5.62 -25.50 -1.33
CA GLU A 189 5.99 -24.69 -2.47
C GLU A 189 6.61 -23.38 -1.99
N LYS A 190 7.88 -23.20 -2.33
CA LYS A 190 8.60 -21.98 -1.96
C LYS A 190 8.20 -20.82 -2.88
N SER A 191 8.14 -19.63 -2.29
CA SER A 191 8.01 -18.39 -3.06
C SER A 191 9.20 -18.20 -4.00
N GLU A 192 8.96 -17.60 -5.14
CA GLU A 192 9.98 -17.27 -6.12
C GLU A 192 10.70 -15.98 -5.70
N VAL A 193 12.04 -15.96 -5.80
CA VAL A 193 12.84 -14.74 -5.71
C VAL A 193 12.81 -14.06 -7.07
N ILE A 194 12.30 -12.83 -7.13
CA ILE A 194 12.21 -12.06 -8.37
C ILE A 194 13.23 -10.95 -8.47
N TYR A 195 13.81 -10.55 -7.34
CA TYR A 195 14.86 -9.55 -7.29
C TYR A 195 15.77 -9.79 -6.09
N GLU A 196 17.07 -9.56 -6.29
CA GLU A 196 18.12 -9.71 -5.30
C GLU A 196 19.03 -8.49 -5.33
N PHE A 197 19.37 -7.96 -4.15
CA PHE A 197 20.26 -6.82 -4.00
C PHE A 197 21.24 -7.05 -2.86
N SER A 198 22.54 -6.95 -3.15
CA SER A 198 23.63 -7.22 -2.20
C SER A 198 24.56 -6.04 -2.03
N GLY A 199 25.14 -5.91 -0.83
CA GLY A 199 26.13 -4.91 -0.46
C GLY A 199 26.19 -4.70 1.05
N ILE A 200 26.97 -3.73 1.50
CA ILE A 200 27.09 -3.42 2.92
C ILE A 200 25.79 -2.78 3.40
N GLY A 201 25.09 -3.46 4.33
CA GLY A 201 23.79 -3.03 4.83
C GLY A 201 22.72 -2.92 3.73
N ALA A 202 22.88 -3.71 2.65
CA ALA A 202 21.95 -3.66 1.53
C ALA A 202 20.53 -3.99 1.97
N SER A 203 19.58 -3.15 1.59
CA SER A 203 18.18 -3.29 1.90
C SER A 203 17.30 -2.90 0.71
N ILE A 204 16.16 -3.57 0.57
CA ILE A 204 15.03 -3.11 -0.21
C ILE A 204 14.12 -2.41 0.80
N SER A 205 14.06 -1.09 0.71
CA SER A 205 13.38 -0.26 1.70
C SER A 205 11.89 -0.09 1.41
N ASN A 206 11.54 -0.11 0.12
CA ASN A 206 10.18 0.05 -0.35
C ASN A 206 10.00 -0.59 -1.73
N PHE A 207 8.78 -0.96 -2.07
CA PHE A 207 8.40 -1.41 -3.42
C PHE A 207 6.95 -1.06 -3.71
N SER A 208 6.65 -0.84 -4.97
CA SER A 208 5.31 -0.55 -5.46
C SER A 208 5.13 -1.15 -6.85
N ALA A 209 3.92 -1.10 -7.39
CA ALA A 209 3.65 -1.59 -8.74
C ALA A 209 2.93 -0.53 -9.58
N SER A 210 3.25 -0.51 -10.86
CA SER A 210 2.53 0.28 -11.87
C SER A 210 2.52 -0.47 -13.20
N GLY A 211 1.33 -0.86 -13.65
CA GLY A 211 1.17 -1.65 -14.88
C GLY A 211 1.96 -2.96 -14.83
N ASN A 212 2.82 -3.22 -15.80
CA ASN A 212 3.66 -4.42 -15.86
C ASN A 212 4.96 -4.29 -15.05
N ASN A 213 5.10 -3.30 -14.20
CA ASN A 213 6.35 -3.03 -13.53
C ASN A 213 6.22 -3.05 -12.01
N ILE A 214 7.24 -3.60 -11.36
CA ILE A 214 7.50 -3.39 -9.94
C ILE A 214 8.63 -2.37 -9.82
N ILE A 215 8.44 -1.37 -8.96
CA ILE A 215 9.45 -0.37 -8.65
C ILE A 215 10.01 -0.71 -7.27
N VAL A 216 11.31 -0.75 -7.17
CA VAL A 216 12.01 -1.12 -5.94
C VAL A 216 12.93 0.03 -5.52
N LEU A 217 12.73 0.54 -4.30
CA LEU A 217 13.69 1.42 -3.64
C LEU A 217 14.71 0.57 -2.91
N LYS A 218 15.96 0.66 -3.30
CA LYS A 218 17.08 -0.02 -2.66
C LYS A 218 18.03 0.98 -2.01
N ALA A 219 18.68 0.54 -0.94
CA ALA A 219 19.65 1.31 -0.19
C ALA A 219 20.87 0.48 0.17
N VAL A 220 22.04 1.13 0.22
CA VAL A 220 23.31 0.51 0.55
C VAL A 220 24.25 1.54 1.20
N TYR A 221 25.17 1.08 2.03
CA TYR A 221 26.26 1.91 2.56
C TYR A 221 27.55 1.66 1.81
N GLY A 222 28.39 2.68 1.67
CA GLY A 222 29.69 2.56 1.02
C GLY A 222 30.72 1.83 1.86
N ASP A 223 30.53 1.77 3.20
CA ASP A 223 31.43 1.09 4.12
C ASP A 223 30.70 0.55 5.37
N THR A 224 31.42 -0.25 6.18
CA THR A 224 30.91 -0.84 7.42
C THR A 224 30.81 0.15 8.60
N GLU A 225 31.22 1.39 8.43
CA GLU A 225 31.09 2.48 9.39
C GLU A 225 29.77 3.24 9.21
N GLY A 226 29.02 2.93 8.13
CA GLY A 226 27.74 3.55 7.81
C GLY A 226 27.86 4.85 7.02
N ASN A 227 29.01 5.09 6.40
CA ASN A 227 29.21 6.26 5.54
C ASN A 227 28.69 6.00 4.12
N ASN A 228 28.49 7.10 3.38
CA ASN A 228 28.08 7.07 1.97
C ASN A 228 26.83 6.22 1.75
N TYR A 229 25.75 6.55 2.48
CA TYR A 229 24.44 5.96 2.26
C TYR A 229 23.89 6.37 0.90
N GLU A 230 23.60 5.39 0.08
CA GLU A 230 23.11 5.58 -1.28
C GLU A 230 21.77 4.89 -1.46
N THR A 231 20.85 5.57 -2.13
CA THR A 231 19.54 5.03 -2.51
C THR A 231 19.40 5.07 -4.04
N SER A 232 18.63 4.15 -4.57
CA SER A 232 18.29 4.17 -5.99
C SER A 232 17.03 3.37 -6.28
N TYR A 233 16.42 3.63 -7.43
CA TYR A 233 15.20 2.96 -7.86
C TYR A 233 15.48 2.05 -9.06
N ASP A 234 15.08 0.81 -8.92
CA ASP A 234 15.07 -0.16 -10.02
C ASP A 234 13.65 -0.48 -10.45
N LEU A 235 13.48 -0.73 -11.73
CA LEU A 235 12.26 -1.20 -12.35
C LEU A 235 12.42 -2.66 -12.74
N ILE A 236 11.45 -3.50 -12.38
CA ILE A 236 11.41 -4.93 -12.68
C ILE A 236 10.17 -5.19 -13.53
N ASP A 237 10.34 -5.76 -14.71
CA ASP A 237 9.20 -6.23 -15.51
C ASP A 237 8.64 -7.53 -14.93
N ILE A 238 7.33 -7.59 -14.66
CA ILE A 238 6.69 -8.73 -13.97
C ILE A 238 6.67 -10.02 -14.79
N HIS A 239 6.84 -9.94 -16.10
CA HIS A 239 6.81 -11.09 -17.01
C HIS A 239 8.22 -11.65 -17.29
N SER A 240 9.15 -10.79 -17.68
CA SER A 240 10.52 -11.19 -17.98
C SER A 240 11.40 -11.31 -16.75
N LEU A 241 11.04 -10.64 -15.64
CA LEU A 241 11.84 -10.44 -14.44
C LEU A 241 13.17 -9.73 -14.69
N GLU A 242 13.30 -9.10 -15.85
CA GLU A 242 14.44 -8.23 -16.11
C GLU A 242 14.34 -6.97 -15.29
N SER A 243 15.44 -6.61 -14.62
CA SER A 243 15.54 -5.38 -13.83
C SER A 243 16.46 -4.36 -14.48
N ARG A 244 16.14 -3.09 -14.24
CA ARG A 244 16.98 -1.98 -14.70
C ARG A 244 16.89 -0.81 -13.72
N ASN A 245 18.02 -0.11 -13.56
CA ASN A 245 18.02 1.14 -12.80
C ASN A 245 17.29 2.25 -13.59
N ILE A 246 16.42 2.99 -12.90
CA ILE A 246 15.67 4.12 -13.47
C ILE A 246 16.09 5.46 -12.90
N VAL A 247 16.41 5.51 -11.59
CA VAL A 247 16.88 6.75 -10.93
C VAL A 247 17.95 6.39 -9.92
N GLY A 248 19.06 7.11 -9.93
CA GLY A 248 20.18 6.95 -9.00
C GLY A 248 20.01 7.75 -7.71
N ASN A 249 21.15 8.03 -7.06
CA ASN A 249 21.25 8.61 -5.70
C ASN A 249 20.61 10.00 -5.50
N GLU A 250 20.09 10.61 -6.55
CA GLU A 250 19.57 11.98 -6.50
C GLU A 250 18.07 12.05 -6.16
N ALA A 251 17.39 10.88 -6.04
CA ALA A 251 15.96 10.83 -5.80
C ALA A 251 15.63 10.48 -4.36
N TYR A 252 14.95 11.37 -3.66
CA TYR A 252 14.48 11.15 -2.30
C TYR A 252 13.11 10.46 -2.26
N SER A 253 12.24 10.75 -3.22
CA SER A 253 10.91 10.18 -3.35
C SER A 253 10.60 9.92 -4.81
N LEU A 254 9.92 8.82 -5.09
CA LEU A 254 9.46 8.46 -6.42
C LEU A 254 8.05 7.89 -6.34
N PHE A 255 7.19 8.32 -7.23
CA PHE A 255 5.84 7.79 -7.42
C PHE A 255 5.61 7.51 -8.91
N ALA A 256 5.07 6.33 -9.21
CA ALA A 256 4.74 5.96 -10.58
C ALA A 256 3.24 5.95 -10.83
N GLU A 257 2.85 6.54 -11.94
CA GLU A 257 1.49 6.53 -12.44
C GLU A 257 1.50 6.37 -13.97
N GLY A 258 0.79 5.37 -14.43
CA GLY A 258 0.76 5.04 -15.85
C GLY A 258 2.15 4.76 -16.39
N GLU A 259 2.51 5.41 -17.49
CA GLU A 259 3.83 5.25 -18.13
C GLU A 259 4.92 6.17 -17.57
N TYR A 260 4.62 6.96 -16.53
CA TYR A 260 5.57 7.91 -15.94
C TYR A 260 5.86 7.61 -14.49
N ALA A 261 7.10 7.83 -14.07
CA ALA A 261 7.46 8.01 -12.69
C ALA A 261 7.87 9.47 -12.45
N PHE A 262 7.38 10.02 -11.35
CA PHE A 262 7.72 11.37 -10.86
C PHE A 262 8.67 11.22 -9.70
N TYR A 263 9.75 12.01 -9.68
CA TYR A 263 10.75 11.93 -8.64
C TYR A 263 11.42 13.28 -8.39
N GLU A 264 11.83 13.49 -7.16
CA GLU A 264 12.63 14.66 -6.80
C GLU A 264 14.05 14.51 -7.31
N LYS A 265 14.54 15.58 -7.96
CA LYS A 265 15.92 15.70 -8.41
C LYS A 265 16.58 16.91 -7.75
N GLY A 266 17.41 16.65 -6.74
CA GLY A 266 17.93 17.70 -5.88
C GLY A 266 16.86 18.27 -4.93
N GLU A 267 17.06 19.50 -4.46
CA GLU A 267 16.25 20.02 -3.33
C GLU A 267 14.88 20.62 -3.72
N ASN A 268 14.70 21.03 -4.99
CA ASN A 268 13.53 21.86 -5.36
C ASN A 268 12.96 21.51 -6.74
N THR A 269 13.36 20.43 -7.33
CA THR A 269 12.95 20.09 -8.70
C THR A 269 12.33 18.71 -8.75
N VAL A 270 11.20 18.61 -9.42
CA VAL A 270 10.59 17.33 -9.78
C VAL A 270 10.78 17.10 -11.27
N ASN A 271 11.29 15.94 -11.58
CA ASN A 271 11.35 15.42 -12.93
C ASN A 271 10.36 14.28 -13.10
N ARG A 272 9.98 14.02 -14.33
CA ARG A 272 9.29 12.79 -14.72
C ARG A 272 10.15 12.00 -15.68
N ILE A 273 10.11 10.69 -15.55
CA ILE A 273 10.74 9.75 -16.47
C ILE A 273 9.68 8.84 -17.09
N ASN A 274 9.72 8.71 -18.42
CA ASN A 274 8.87 7.70 -19.09
C ASN A 274 9.46 6.30 -18.83
N LEU A 275 8.67 5.42 -18.21
CA LEU A 275 9.10 4.09 -17.82
C LEU A 275 9.45 3.18 -18.99
N ASN A 276 8.91 3.45 -20.19
CA ASN A 276 9.16 2.67 -21.40
C ASN A 276 10.36 3.19 -22.19
N THR A 277 10.39 4.51 -22.49
CA THR A 277 11.42 5.12 -23.33
C THR A 277 12.65 5.58 -22.56
N LYS A 278 12.54 5.73 -21.24
CA LYS A 278 13.55 6.33 -20.33
C LYS A 278 13.82 7.83 -20.61
N GLU A 279 12.96 8.48 -21.38
CA GLU A 279 13.06 9.91 -21.58
C GLU A 279 12.71 10.63 -20.29
N GLU A 280 13.64 11.44 -19.82
CA GLU A 280 13.50 12.30 -18.67
C GLU A 280 13.12 13.72 -19.09
N ALA A 281 12.20 14.33 -18.35
CA ALA A 281 11.82 15.72 -18.56
C ALA A 281 11.56 16.42 -17.23
N PHE A 282 11.84 17.71 -17.17
CA PHE A 282 11.40 18.57 -16.08
C PHE A 282 9.88 18.55 -15.96
N PHE A 283 9.36 18.46 -14.74
CA PHE A 283 7.93 18.49 -14.47
C PHE A 283 7.50 19.79 -13.77
N CYS A 284 8.04 20.09 -12.59
CA CYS A 284 7.75 21.30 -11.84
C CYS A 284 8.84 21.63 -10.82
N ASN A 285 8.75 22.83 -10.23
CA ASN A 285 9.50 23.16 -9.02
C ASN A 285 8.62 23.03 -7.80
N ILE A 286 9.21 22.57 -6.71
CA ILE A 286 8.60 22.47 -5.37
C ILE A 286 9.46 23.20 -4.36
N ASP A 287 8.94 23.48 -3.17
CA ASP A 287 9.70 24.09 -2.08
C ASP A 287 10.24 23.03 -1.12
N GLY A 288 11.37 22.44 -1.48
CA GLY A 288 12.09 21.42 -0.69
C GLY A 288 11.52 19.99 -0.81
N PRO A 289 12.07 19.05 -0.03
CA PRO A 289 11.75 17.63 -0.16
C PRO A 289 10.29 17.36 0.18
N ALA A 290 9.66 16.50 -0.61
CA ALA A 290 8.26 16.14 -0.48
C ALA A 290 7.99 14.67 -0.78
N TYR A 291 6.96 14.12 -0.17
CA TYR A 291 6.38 12.86 -0.63
C TYR A 291 5.52 13.11 -1.86
N ILE A 292 5.61 12.22 -2.82
CA ILE A 292 4.88 12.32 -4.09
C ILE A 292 3.76 11.29 -4.12
N SER A 293 2.57 11.72 -4.52
CA SER A 293 1.44 10.85 -4.84
C SER A 293 0.66 11.42 -6.02
N ALA A 294 -0.23 10.63 -6.59
CA ALA A 294 -1.10 11.08 -7.67
C ALA A 294 -2.46 10.37 -7.65
N ASP A 295 -3.44 11.00 -8.27
CA ASP A 295 -4.69 10.40 -8.70
C ASP A 295 -4.92 10.65 -10.20
N SER A 296 -6.10 10.37 -10.73
CA SER A 296 -6.36 10.57 -12.16
C SER A 296 -6.24 12.03 -12.63
N ASN A 297 -6.40 13.00 -11.74
CA ASN A 297 -6.49 14.42 -12.06
C ASN A 297 -5.24 15.21 -11.68
N TYR A 298 -4.61 14.87 -10.55
CA TYR A 298 -3.59 15.69 -9.91
C TYR A 298 -2.35 14.88 -9.51
N ILE A 299 -1.25 15.62 -9.33
CA ILE A 299 -0.03 15.18 -8.65
C ILE A 299 0.08 15.98 -7.35
N TYR A 300 0.40 15.30 -6.27
CA TYR A 300 0.50 15.84 -4.93
C TYR A 300 1.93 15.81 -4.43
N PHE A 301 2.37 16.89 -3.80
CA PHE A 301 3.68 16.99 -3.16
C PHE A 301 3.48 17.41 -1.71
N ASP A 302 3.66 16.48 -0.79
CA ASP A 302 3.53 16.71 0.65
C ASP A 302 4.88 17.05 1.25
N ASN A 303 5.09 18.28 1.67
CA ASN A 303 6.35 18.75 2.25
C ASN A 303 6.59 18.28 3.70
N ARG A 304 5.79 17.34 4.19
CA ARG A 304 5.97 16.71 5.51
C ARG A 304 7.37 16.15 5.70
N GLN A 305 8.06 15.78 4.63
CA GLN A 305 9.43 15.27 4.69
C GLN A 305 10.39 16.29 5.33
N LYS A 306 10.11 17.59 5.26
CA LYS A 306 10.87 18.64 5.95
C LYS A 306 10.87 18.47 7.47
N MET A 307 9.81 17.92 8.06
CA MET A 307 9.69 17.68 9.51
C MET A 307 10.71 16.64 10.03
N TYR A 308 11.20 15.75 9.16
CA TYR A 308 12.24 14.79 9.53
C TYR A 308 13.64 15.41 9.48
N ILE A 309 13.79 16.53 8.79
CA ILE A 309 15.04 17.28 8.66
C ILE A 309 15.09 18.39 9.72
N ASP A 310 13.97 19.05 9.96
CA ASP A 310 13.80 20.12 10.95
C ASP A 310 12.53 19.84 11.79
N GLU A 311 12.73 19.36 13.02
CA GLU A 311 11.63 19.03 13.95
C GLU A 311 10.79 20.26 14.35
N SER A 312 11.30 21.48 14.13
CA SER A 312 10.59 22.74 14.38
C SER A 312 9.71 23.18 13.22
N PHE A 313 9.78 22.50 12.08
CA PHE A 313 8.97 22.81 10.91
C PHE A 313 7.48 22.52 11.17
N ASP A 314 6.64 23.54 11.06
CA ASP A 314 5.20 23.50 11.36
C ASP A 314 4.31 24.00 10.20
N ASP A 315 4.94 24.46 9.09
CA ASP A 315 4.23 24.95 7.88
C ASP A 315 4.06 23.84 6.84
N ARG A 316 3.43 22.73 7.26
CA ARG A 316 3.14 21.61 6.34
C ARG A 316 2.06 21.99 5.35
N LYS A 317 2.34 21.70 4.07
CA LYS A 317 1.44 21.87 2.94
C LYS A 317 1.52 20.70 1.99
N ILE A 318 0.40 20.39 1.37
CA ILE A 318 0.32 19.47 0.25
C ILE A 318 0.05 20.31 -0.98
N PHE A 319 1.06 20.47 -1.82
CA PHE A 319 0.96 21.21 -3.08
C PHE A 319 0.29 20.34 -4.14
N VAL A 320 -0.65 20.91 -4.88
CA VAL A 320 -1.43 20.23 -5.91
C VAL A 320 -1.05 20.80 -7.26
N PHE A 321 -0.66 19.92 -8.17
CA PHE A 321 -0.33 20.26 -9.55
C PHE A 321 -1.23 19.48 -10.52
N ASP A 322 -1.51 20.05 -11.69
CA ASP A 322 -2.13 19.30 -12.76
C ASP A 322 -1.12 18.34 -13.44
N LYS A 323 -1.59 17.44 -14.30
CA LYS A 323 -0.76 16.47 -15.01
C LYS A 323 0.22 17.11 -16.01
N SER A 324 0.09 18.40 -16.26
CA SER A 324 1.01 19.18 -17.09
C SER A 324 2.13 19.87 -16.30
N GLY A 325 2.08 19.81 -14.96
CA GLY A 325 3.04 20.43 -14.06
C GLY A 325 2.70 21.87 -13.69
N ASN A 326 1.46 22.32 -13.92
CA ASN A 326 1.03 23.64 -13.46
C ASN A 326 0.52 23.55 -12.03
N TYR A 327 0.95 24.50 -11.18
CA TYR A 327 0.43 24.65 -9.83
C TYR A 327 -1.07 24.98 -9.85
N VAL A 328 -1.85 24.24 -9.06
CA VAL A 328 -3.29 24.40 -8.94
C VAL A 328 -3.67 25.08 -7.62
N THR A 329 -3.22 24.51 -6.50
CA THR A 329 -3.55 24.98 -5.14
C THR A 329 -2.65 24.28 -4.11
N GLU A 330 -2.89 24.62 -2.84
CA GLU A 330 -2.33 23.89 -1.70
C GLU A 330 -3.42 23.45 -0.71
N ILE A 331 -3.12 22.39 0.03
CA ILE A 331 -3.97 21.86 1.10
C ILE A 331 -3.15 21.91 2.39
N THR A 332 -3.70 22.54 3.42
CA THR A 332 -3.09 22.58 4.76
C THR A 332 -3.87 21.64 5.66
N PRO A 333 -3.28 20.55 6.16
CA PRO A 333 -3.92 19.67 7.15
C PRO A 333 -4.34 20.44 8.41
N ARG A 334 -5.28 19.91 9.20
CA ARG A 334 -5.69 20.53 10.49
C ARG A 334 -4.51 20.63 11.46
N ASN A 335 -3.62 19.62 11.43
CA ASN A 335 -2.38 19.63 12.20
C ASN A 335 -1.23 19.17 11.29
N PRO A 336 -0.06 19.84 11.32
CA PRO A 336 1.09 19.47 10.51
C PRO A 336 1.56 18.02 10.70
N LYS A 337 1.30 17.43 11.88
CA LYS A 337 1.73 16.06 12.21
C LYS A 337 0.76 14.97 11.76
N ASP A 338 -0.44 15.31 11.30
CA ASP A 338 -1.43 14.32 10.91
C ASP A 338 -0.92 13.45 9.75
N ASP A 339 -1.21 12.16 9.78
CA ASP A 339 -0.91 11.28 8.64
C ASP A 339 -1.87 11.59 7.49
N CYS A 340 -1.40 11.47 6.25
CA CYS A 340 -2.21 11.70 5.06
C CYS A 340 -2.20 10.43 4.18
N TYR A 341 -3.38 9.98 3.81
CA TYR A 341 -3.62 8.96 2.80
C TYR A 341 -4.32 9.62 1.63
N PHE A 342 -3.67 9.61 0.47
CA PHE A 342 -4.14 10.41 -0.66
C PHE A 342 -5.45 9.92 -1.27
N GLY A 343 -5.86 8.69 -0.98
CA GLY A 343 -7.11 8.11 -1.46
C GLY A 343 -7.16 8.00 -2.99
N GLY A 344 -8.35 7.67 -3.50
CA GLY A 344 -8.63 7.72 -4.94
C GLY A 344 -8.99 9.13 -5.42
N ASP A 345 -9.82 9.21 -6.46
CA ASP A 345 -10.24 10.49 -7.04
C ASP A 345 -11.29 11.24 -6.20
N ASP A 346 -11.86 10.57 -5.19
CA ASP A 346 -13.01 11.04 -4.41
C ASP A 346 -12.61 11.79 -3.13
N VAL A 347 -11.77 11.20 -2.28
CA VAL A 347 -11.39 11.81 -1.00
C VAL A 347 -9.90 11.69 -0.72
N MET A 348 -9.41 12.60 0.13
CA MET A 348 -8.13 12.51 0.81
C MET A 348 -8.41 12.30 2.29
N ILE A 349 -7.79 11.29 2.90
CA ILE A 349 -8.03 10.88 4.28
C ILE A 349 -6.86 11.32 5.15
N PHE A 350 -7.17 11.87 6.30
CA PHE A 350 -6.19 12.27 7.30
C PHE A 350 -6.43 11.53 8.61
N LYS A 351 -5.34 11.18 9.28
CA LYS A 351 -5.37 10.61 10.62
C LYS A 351 -4.72 11.57 11.59
N GLU A 352 -5.47 12.00 12.60
CA GLU A 352 -4.97 12.86 13.65
C GLU A 352 -3.90 12.16 14.48
N VAL A 353 -2.75 12.80 14.60
CA VAL A 353 -1.71 12.38 15.54
C VAL A 353 -1.98 13.05 16.87
N THR A 354 -2.64 12.35 17.79
CA THR A 354 -2.84 12.82 19.14
C THR A 354 -1.52 12.83 19.90
N SER A 355 -1.06 14.01 20.29
CA SER A 355 0.16 14.15 21.08
C SER A 355 -0.03 13.48 22.46
N GLY A 356 0.56 12.31 22.65
CA GLY A 356 0.89 11.77 23.98
C GLY A 356 -0.11 10.87 24.67
N GLU A 357 -1.20 10.45 24.05
CA GLU A 357 -2.04 9.39 24.63
C GLU A 357 -1.63 8.02 24.05
N THR A 358 -0.78 7.35 24.80
CA THR A 358 -0.66 5.88 24.70
C THR A 358 -2.04 5.35 25.12
N VAL A 359 -2.84 4.89 24.17
CA VAL A 359 -4.11 4.22 24.44
C VAL A 359 -3.79 2.89 25.12
N THR A 360 -3.64 2.92 26.46
CA THR A 360 -3.47 1.73 27.31
C THR A 360 -4.80 1.15 27.76
N ASP A 361 -5.90 1.74 27.32
CA ASP A 361 -7.23 1.28 27.67
C ASP A 361 -7.90 0.60 26.46
N GLY A 362 -8.19 -0.70 26.64
CA GLY A 362 -8.93 -1.54 25.70
C GLY A 362 -10.42 -1.16 25.53
N SER A 363 -10.78 0.10 25.67
CA SER A 363 -12.16 0.53 25.48
C SER A 363 -12.51 0.64 24.00
N THR A 364 -13.23 -0.33 23.53
CA THR A 364 -13.72 -0.61 22.16
C THR A 364 -14.83 0.33 21.67
N LYS A 365 -15.02 1.52 22.26
CA LYS A 365 -16.21 2.35 22.01
C LYS A 365 -15.98 3.62 21.22
N THR A 366 -14.88 3.79 20.56
CA THR A 366 -14.67 4.99 19.75
C THR A 366 -14.68 4.59 18.27
N GLY A 367 -15.72 4.99 17.56
CA GLY A 367 -15.80 4.86 16.10
C GLY A 367 -14.53 5.34 15.40
N ALA A 368 -14.60 5.81 14.19
CA ALA A 368 -13.44 6.34 13.45
C ALA A 368 -12.87 7.66 14.01
N LYS A 369 -12.92 7.84 15.34
CA LYS A 369 -12.35 9.00 16.01
C LYS A 369 -10.88 9.16 15.65
N GLY A 370 -10.51 10.39 15.28
CA GLY A 370 -9.15 10.71 14.87
C GLY A 370 -8.91 10.58 13.37
N TYR A 371 -9.95 10.43 12.57
CA TYR A 371 -9.87 10.52 11.13
C TYR A 371 -10.79 11.62 10.61
N TYR A 372 -10.32 12.31 9.57
CA TYR A 372 -11.12 13.29 8.84
C TYR A 372 -10.80 13.23 7.35
N VAL A 373 -11.70 13.71 6.51
CA VAL A 373 -11.57 13.65 5.06
C VAL A 373 -11.70 15.02 4.42
N LEU A 374 -11.02 15.22 3.31
CA LEU A 374 -11.25 16.27 2.35
C LEU A 374 -11.86 15.66 1.08
N ASP A 375 -13.05 16.10 0.71
CA ASP A 375 -13.66 15.78 -0.59
C ASP A 375 -12.85 16.46 -1.71
N LYS A 376 -12.29 15.66 -2.61
CA LYS A 376 -11.41 16.17 -3.69
C LYS A 376 -12.13 17.04 -4.71
N SER A 377 -13.46 16.98 -4.78
CA SER A 377 -14.23 17.95 -5.57
C SER A 377 -14.05 19.39 -5.08
N GLN A 378 -13.62 19.58 -3.82
CA GLN A 378 -13.36 20.88 -3.21
C GLN A 378 -11.89 21.32 -3.29
N ILE A 379 -11.02 20.58 -3.94
CA ILE A 379 -9.57 20.86 -3.98
C ILE A 379 -9.28 22.30 -4.41
N THR A 380 -9.99 22.81 -5.41
CA THR A 380 -9.80 24.17 -5.93
C THR A 380 -10.61 25.25 -5.18
N SER A 381 -11.45 24.85 -4.21
CA SER A 381 -12.20 25.81 -3.39
C SER A 381 -11.25 26.59 -2.48
N PRO A 382 -11.45 27.91 -2.32
CA PRO A 382 -10.70 28.69 -1.33
C PRO A 382 -11.04 28.29 0.11
N ASP A 383 -12.26 27.82 0.35
CA ASP A 383 -12.79 27.40 1.65
C ASP A 383 -12.97 25.87 1.70
N LYS A 384 -11.85 25.12 1.68
CA LYS A 384 -11.86 23.66 1.78
C LYS A 384 -12.42 23.19 3.13
N GLN A 385 -13.40 22.32 3.10
CA GLN A 385 -14.04 21.79 4.31
C GLN A 385 -13.56 20.37 4.60
N PHE A 386 -12.98 20.19 5.77
CA PHE A 386 -12.67 18.87 6.31
C PHE A 386 -13.85 18.35 7.13
N VAL A 387 -14.22 17.10 6.92
CA VAL A 387 -15.32 16.42 7.58
C VAL A 387 -14.77 15.28 8.42
N ASP A 388 -15.17 15.22 9.71
CA ASP A 388 -14.77 14.11 10.56
C ASP A 388 -15.45 12.81 10.09
N MET A 389 -14.73 11.71 10.19
CA MET A 389 -15.28 10.37 9.95
C MET A 389 -15.97 9.94 11.26
N GLU A 390 -17.30 10.04 11.29
CA GLU A 390 -18.13 9.65 12.46
C GLU A 390 -18.54 8.17 12.43
#